data_7cfca2dbfb18ebadcfbeba88efdf727a
#
_entry.id   7cfca2dbfb18ebadcfbeba88efdf727a
#
_cell.length_a   1.000
_cell.length_b   1.000
_cell.length_c   1.000
_cell.angle_alpha   90.00
_cell.angle_beta   90.00
_cell.angle_gamma   90.00
#
_symmetry.space_group_name_H-M   'P 1'
#
loop_
_entity.id
_entity.type
_entity.pdbx_description
1 polymer ?
#
loop_
_entity_poly.entity_id
_entity_poly.type
_entity_poly.pdbx_seq_one_letter_code
_entity_poly.pdbx_strand_id
1 'polypeptide(L)'
;MAHELPKLPYDFAALEPHLDTQTMQIHHGKHHNTYVTNLNAALEKHPDLQSKSVDDLCRGINGVPEDIRTAVRNNGGGHWNHSRFWTWMAPNAGGAPTGKIADAITSAFGSFDAFKEQWGKAGAGRFGSGWVWLL
;
A
#
# COMPACT_ATOMS: atom_id res chain seq x y z
N MET A 1 -15.15 5.40 -14.23
CA MET A 1 -14.36 6.63 -13.91
C MET A 1 -12.90 6.18 -13.78
N ALA A 2 -11.94 7.02 -14.20
CA ALA A 2 -10.53 6.71 -14.03
C ALA A 2 -10.15 6.70 -12.53
N HIS A 3 -9.21 5.84 -12.14
CA HIS A 3 -8.61 5.88 -10.82
C HIS A 3 -7.75 7.14 -10.67
N GLU A 4 -7.70 7.69 -9.47
CA GLU A 4 -6.97 8.93 -9.18
C GLU A 4 -5.93 8.71 -8.08
N LEU A 5 -4.86 9.49 -8.13
CA LEU A 5 -3.87 9.53 -7.05
C LEU A 5 -4.51 10.19 -5.83
N PRO A 6 -4.67 9.49 -4.69
CA PRO A 6 -5.26 10.08 -3.50
C PRO A 6 -4.32 11.14 -2.92
N LYS A 7 -4.90 12.21 -2.38
CA LYS A 7 -4.13 13.22 -1.66
C LYS A 7 -3.54 12.61 -0.37
N LEU A 8 -2.34 13.04 0.00
CA LEU A 8 -1.80 12.73 1.32
C LEU A 8 -2.65 13.40 2.40
N PRO A 9 -2.84 12.75 3.56
CA PRO A 9 -3.54 13.35 4.70
C PRO A 9 -2.68 14.36 5.49
N TYR A 10 -1.44 14.61 5.06
CA TYR A 10 -0.45 15.50 5.67
C TYR A 10 0.49 16.08 4.58
N ASP A 11 1.24 17.11 4.91
CA ASP A 11 2.23 17.71 4.02
C ASP A 11 3.43 16.80 3.78
N PHE A 12 4.12 16.95 2.65
CA PHE A 12 5.28 16.13 2.30
C PHE A 12 6.41 16.19 3.34
N ALA A 13 6.55 17.32 4.05
CA ALA A 13 7.55 17.49 5.09
C ALA A 13 7.12 16.99 6.48
N ALA A 14 5.86 16.54 6.63
CA ALA A 14 5.29 16.23 7.93
C ALA A 14 5.93 15.03 8.65
N LEU A 15 6.63 14.17 7.94
CA LEU A 15 7.27 12.98 8.49
C LEU A 15 8.78 13.14 8.73
N GLU A 16 9.31 14.37 8.52
CA GLU A 16 10.69 14.70 8.90
C GLU A 16 10.90 14.51 10.42
N PRO A 17 12.08 14.09 10.86
CA PRO A 17 13.29 13.74 10.09
C PRO A 17 13.32 12.26 9.64
N HIS A 18 12.28 11.48 9.82
CA HIS A 18 12.26 10.03 9.58
C HIS A 18 12.14 9.70 8.09
N LEU A 19 11.28 10.42 7.38
CA LEU A 19 11.13 10.36 5.93
C LEU A 19 11.26 11.78 5.39
N ASP A 20 12.24 12.00 4.52
CA ASP A 20 12.50 13.32 3.96
C ASP A 20 11.47 13.74 2.92
N THR A 21 11.30 15.04 2.78
CA THR A 21 10.34 15.66 1.86
C THR A 21 10.51 15.17 0.42
N GLN A 22 11.76 15.06 -0.06
CA GLN A 22 12.03 14.64 -1.44
C GLN A 22 11.61 13.18 -1.67
N THR A 23 11.89 12.29 -0.73
CA THR A 23 11.45 10.89 -0.77
C THR A 23 9.92 10.83 -0.84
N MET A 24 9.22 11.59 -0.01
CA MET A 24 7.76 11.63 0.00
C MET A 24 7.19 12.14 -1.33
N GLN A 25 7.76 13.20 -1.90
CA GLN A 25 7.34 13.74 -3.21
C GLN A 25 7.53 12.74 -4.34
N ILE A 26 8.68 12.05 -4.37
CA ILE A 26 8.98 11.04 -5.38
C ILE A 26 8.10 9.80 -5.19
N HIS A 27 8.00 9.29 -3.97
CA HIS A 27 7.28 8.06 -3.68
C HIS A 27 5.77 8.21 -3.94
N HIS A 28 5.17 9.31 -3.54
CA HIS A 28 3.77 9.61 -3.82
C HIS A 28 3.57 10.07 -5.27
N GLY A 29 4.21 11.18 -5.67
CA GLY A 29 3.91 11.86 -6.93
C GLY A 29 4.42 11.14 -8.17
N LYS A 30 5.46 10.29 -8.05
CA LYS A 30 6.03 9.55 -9.16
C LYS A 30 5.69 8.06 -9.07
N HIS A 31 6.11 7.36 -8.02
CA HIS A 31 5.93 5.89 -7.96
C HIS A 31 4.46 5.51 -7.83
N HIS A 32 3.73 6.05 -6.86
CA HIS A 32 2.30 5.75 -6.71
C HIS A 32 1.50 6.22 -7.93
N ASN A 33 1.78 7.41 -8.45
CA ASN A 33 1.10 7.92 -9.63
C ASN A 33 1.33 7.04 -10.88
N THR A 34 2.50 6.44 -11.01
CA THR A 34 2.78 5.49 -12.10
C THR A 34 1.87 4.27 -12.02
N TYR A 35 1.62 3.72 -10.84
CA TYR A 35 0.65 2.62 -10.68
C TYR A 35 -0.76 3.04 -11.10
N VAL A 36 -1.20 4.23 -10.71
CA VAL A 36 -2.51 4.76 -11.10
C VAL A 36 -2.61 4.91 -12.63
N THR A 37 -1.62 5.52 -13.24
CA THR A 37 -1.57 5.73 -14.70
C THR A 37 -1.60 4.41 -15.47
N ASN A 38 -0.77 3.45 -15.06
CA ASN A 38 -0.70 2.15 -15.70
C ASN A 38 -1.97 1.31 -15.50
N LEU A 39 -2.61 1.40 -14.33
CA LEU A 39 -3.89 0.75 -14.08
C LEU A 39 -4.95 1.31 -15.04
N ASN A 40 -5.07 2.63 -15.13
CA ASN A 40 -6.01 3.27 -16.04
C ASN A 40 -5.77 2.87 -17.49
N ALA A 41 -4.51 2.87 -17.95
CA ALA A 41 -4.14 2.43 -19.30
C ALA A 41 -4.54 0.96 -19.56
N ALA A 42 -4.34 0.08 -18.59
CA ALA A 42 -4.77 -1.32 -18.71
C ALA A 42 -6.30 -1.45 -18.85
N LEU A 43 -7.06 -0.59 -18.21
CA LEU A 43 -8.52 -0.61 -18.22
C LEU A 43 -9.16 0.09 -19.44
N GLU A 44 -8.38 0.79 -20.28
CA GLU A 44 -8.93 1.55 -21.42
C GLU A 44 -9.75 0.68 -22.38
N LYS A 45 -9.31 -0.56 -22.61
CA LYS A 45 -9.98 -1.52 -23.51
C LYS A 45 -11.12 -2.33 -22.85
N HIS A 46 -11.35 -2.10 -21.56
CA HIS A 46 -12.34 -2.82 -20.77
C HIS A 46 -13.27 -1.85 -20.02
N PRO A 47 -14.19 -1.15 -20.73
CA PRO A 47 -15.04 -0.13 -20.15
C PRO A 47 -15.90 -0.59 -18.97
N ASP A 48 -16.29 -1.86 -18.96
CA ASP A 48 -17.05 -2.52 -17.90
C ASP A 48 -16.28 -2.59 -16.57
N LEU A 49 -14.95 -2.57 -16.62
CA LEU A 49 -14.09 -2.59 -15.45
C LEU A 49 -13.73 -1.20 -14.93
N GLN A 50 -13.86 -0.16 -15.76
CA GLN A 50 -13.50 1.22 -15.38
C GLN A 50 -14.36 1.81 -14.26
N SER A 51 -15.55 1.27 -14.01
CA SER A 51 -16.42 1.68 -12.91
C SER A 51 -16.14 0.97 -11.60
N LYS A 52 -15.33 -0.09 -11.62
CA LYS A 52 -14.98 -0.86 -10.42
C LYS A 52 -13.96 -0.12 -9.57
N SER A 53 -14.09 -0.22 -8.24
CA SER A 53 -13.08 0.26 -7.32
C SER A 53 -11.79 -0.58 -7.43
N VAL A 54 -10.67 -0.02 -6.99
CA VAL A 54 -9.41 -0.78 -6.94
C VAL A 54 -9.51 -1.97 -5.98
N ASP A 55 -10.30 -1.86 -4.90
CA ASP A 55 -10.62 -2.97 -4.00
C ASP A 55 -11.33 -4.11 -4.75
N ASP A 56 -12.36 -3.79 -5.54
CA ASP A 56 -13.11 -4.80 -6.31
C ASP A 56 -12.24 -5.47 -7.37
N LEU A 57 -11.39 -4.70 -8.05
CA LEU A 57 -10.45 -5.24 -9.04
C LEU A 57 -9.43 -6.19 -8.39
N CYS A 58 -8.89 -5.81 -7.22
CA CYS A 58 -7.93 -6.65 -6.50
C CYS A 58 -8.58 -7.92 -5.94
N ARG A 59 -9.78 -7.82 -5.32
CA ARG A 59 -10.53 -8.97 -4.79
C ARG A 59 -10.99 -9.90 -5.89
N GLY A 60 -11.46 -9.34 -7.00
CA GLY A 60 -11.97 -10.05 -8.15
C GLY A 60 -10.93 -10.38 -9.22
N ILE A 61 -9.63 -10.38 -8.89
CA ILE A 61 -8.54 -10.47 -9.88
C ILE A 61 -8.63 -11.68 -10.81
N ASN A 62 -9.14 -12.80 -10.32
CA ASN A 62 -9.32 -14.01 -11.13
C ASN A 62 -10.41 -13.87 -12.22
N GLY A 63 -11.35 -12.92 -12.04
CA GLY A 63 -12.38 -12.59 -13.02
C GLY A 63 -11.97 -11.47 -13.99
N VAL A 64 -10.80 -10.87 -13.81
CA VAL A 64 -10.26 -9.89 -14.76
C VAL A 64 -9.78 -10.61 -16.02
N PRO A 65 -10.09 -10.11 -17.25
CA PRO A 65 -9.63 -10.69 -18.50
C PRO A 65 -8.10 -10.95 -18.51
N GLU A 66 -7.72 -12.08 -19.10
CA GLU A 66 -6.34 -12.60 -19.02
C GLU A 66 -5.32 -11.64 -19.63
N ASP A 67 -5.69 -10.98 -20.71
CA ASP A 67 -4.85 -10.01 -21.44
C ASP A 67 -4.38 -8.82 -20.58
N ILE A 68 -5.19 -8.42 -19.57
CA ILE A 68 -4.86 -7.31 -18.67
C ILE A 68 -4.67 -7.75 -17.20
N ARG A 69 -4.96 -9.00 -16.85
CA ARG A 69 -4.96 -9.48 -15.44
C ARG A 69 -3.65 -9.19 -14.72
N THR A 70 -2.52 -9.46 -15.36
CA THR A 70 -1.20 -9.20 -14.77
C THR A 70 -0.98 -7.69 -14.54
N ALA A 71 -1.36 -6.85 -15.50
CA ALA A 71 -1.25 -5.40 -15.37
C ALA A 71 -2.14 -4.87 -14.24
N VAL A 72 -3.39 -5.33 -14.17
CA VAL A 72 -4.33 -4.96 -13.10
C VAL A 72 -3.83 -5.46 -11.74
N ARG A 73 -3.34 -6.70 -11.64
CA ARG A 73 -2.76 -7.22 -10.39
C ARG A 73 -1.59 -6.39 -9.89
N ASN A 74 -0.65 -6.07 -10.77
CA ASN A 74 0.56 -5.37 -10.38
C ASN A 74 0.30 -3.88 -10.10
N ASN A 75 -0.41 -3.20 -10.98
CA ASN A 75 -0.65 -1.76 -10.85
C ASN A 75 -1.83 -1.46 -9.91
N GLY A 76 -2.91 -2.24 -9.96
CA GLY A 76 -4.02 -2.15 -9.00
C GLY A 76 -3.56 -2.48 -7.59
N GLY A 77 -2.79 -3.56 -7.40
CA GLY A 77 -2.19 -3.91 -6.11
C GLY A 77 -1.22 -2.84 -5.63
N GLY A 78 -0.37 -2.30 -6.50
CA GLY A 78 0.52 -1.18 -6.19
C GLY A 78 -0.25 0.07 -5.75
N HIS A 79 -1.27 0.46 -6.49
CA HIS A 79 -2.15 1.58 -6.15
C HIS A 79 -2.86 1.35 -4.81
N TRP A 80 -3.44 0.19 -4.59
CA TRP A 80 -4.15 -0.15 -3.35
C TRP A 80 -3.22 -0.12 -2.14
N ASN A 81 -2.04 -0.76 -2.23
CA ASN A 81 -1.05 -0.80 -1.16
C ASN A 81 -0.60 0.61 -0.76
N HIS A 82 -0.23 1.45 -1.73
CA HIS A 82 0.24 2.81 -1.45
C HIS A 82 -0.87 3.70 -0.87
N SER A 83 -2.12 3.55 -1.35
CA SER A 83 -3.26 4.28 -0.80
C SER A 83 -3.46 4.01 0.68
N ARG A 84 -3.27 2.77 1.12
CA ARG A 84 -3.34 2.39 2.55
C ARG A 84 -2.10 2.86 3.32
N PHE A 85 -0.92 2.69 2.73
CA PHE A 85 0.35 3.07 3.36
C PHE A 85 0.38 4.53 3.82
N TRP A 86 -0.10 5.45 3.00
CA TRP A 86 -0.16 6.87 3.38
C TRP A 86 -1.02 7.13 4.61
N THR A 87 -2.07 6.38 4.81
CA THR A 87 -2.99 6.57 5.95
C THR A 87 -2.51 5.91 7.25
N TRP A 88 -1.48 5.06 7.19
CA TRP A 88 -0.93 4.38 8.36
C TRP A 88 0.21 5.16 9.01
N MET A 89 0.69 6.20 8.36
CA MET A 89 1.70 7.09 8.91
C MET A 89 1.09 8.43 9.31
N ALA A 90 1.60 9.02 10.37
CA ALA A 90 1.20 10.35 10.80
C ALA A 90 2.37 11.05 11.53
N PRO A 91 2.41 12.40 11.52
CA PRO A 91 3.38 13.14 12.32
C PRO A 91 3.22 12.80 13.81
N ASN A 92 4.35 12.66 14.50
CA ASN A 92 4.38 12.39 15.94
C ASN A 92 3.60 11.13 16.37
N ALA A 93 3.29 10.23 15.46
CA ALA A 93 2.69 8.94 15.73
C ALA A 93 3.78 7.87 15.80
N GLY A 94 3.66 6.98 16.75
CA GLY A 94 4.62 5.90 16.94
C GLY A 94 4.62 5.42 18.37
N GLY A 95 5.53 4.47 18.66
CA GLY A 95 5.65 3.86 19.97
C GLY A 95 5.11 2.44 20.03
N ALA A 96 4.96 1.91 21.24
CA ALA A 96 4.42 0.57 21.44
C ALA A 96 2.91 0.54 21.17
N PRO A 97 2.39 -0.58 20.65
CA PRO A 97 0.94 -0.75 20.52
C PRO A 97 0.28 -0.77 21.92
N THR A 98 -0.98 -0.36 21.96
CA THR A 98 -1.78 -0.34 23.19
C THR A 98 -3.13 -1.01 22.98
N GLY A 99 -3.81 -1.39 24.08
CA GLY A 99 -5.14 -1.99 24.05
C GLY A 99 -5.18 -3.33 23.28
N LYS A 100 -6.28 -3.62 22.65
CA LYS A 100 -6.55 -4.93 22.01
C LYS A 100 -5.49 -5.37 20.99
N ILE A 101 -4.89 -4.41 20.28
CA ILE A 101 -3.84 -4.77 19.29
C ILE A 101 -2.55 -5.20 20.00
N ALA A 102 -2.20 -4.60 21.14
CA ALA A 102 -1.06 -5.02 21.94
C ALA A 102 -1.26 -6.45 22.48
N ASP A 103 -2.48 -6.74 22.95
CA ASP A 103 -2.83 -8.08 23.46
C ASP A 103 -2.77 -9.12 22.33
N ALA A 104 -3.30 -8.81 21.14
CA ALA A 104 -3.26 -9.69 19.98
C ALA A 104 -1.83 -9.96 19.51
N ILE A 105 -0.99 -8.92 19.44
CA ILE A 105 0.44 -9.06 19.08
C ILE A 105 1.17 -9.92 20.12
N THR A 106 0.94 -9.67 21.40
CA THR A 106 1.57 -10.46 22.47
C THR A 106 1.13 -11.93 22.41
N SER A 107 -0.16 -12.16 22.18
CA SER A 107 -0.70 -13.51 22.03
C SER A 107 -0.11 -14.27 20.82
N ALA A 108 0.02 -13.58 19.68
CA ALA A 108 0.46 -14.21 18.44
C ALA A 108 2.01 -14.38 18.34
N PHE A 109 2.76 -13.42 18.89
CA PHE A 109 4.22 -13.33 18.71
C PHE A 109 5.01 -13.47 20.00
N GLY A 110 4.35 -13.52 21.17
CA GLY A 110 4.97 -13.59 22.49
C GLY A 110 5.34 -12.22 23.06
N SER A 111 5.79 -11.26 22.23
CA SER A 111 6.07 -9.88 22.64
C SER A 111 6.06 -8.94 21.43
N PHE A 112 5.98 -7.64 21.70
CA PHE A 112 6.12 -6.63 20.64
C PHE A 112 7.53 -6.63 20.02
N ASP A 113 8.58 -6.92 20.79
CA ASP A 113 9.94 -7.03 20.25
C ASP A 113 10.09 -8.24 19.34
N ALA A 114 9.53 -9.38 19.69
CA ALA A 114 9.50 -10.57 18.83
C ALA A 114 8.70 -10.30 17.53
N PHE A 115 7.59 -9.60 17.64
CA PHE A 115 6.84 -9.14 16.46
C PHE A 115 7.71 -8.26 15.55
N LYS A 116 8.38 -7.22 16.09
CA LYS A 116 9.25 -6.33 15.31
C LYS A 116 10.37 -7.10 14.60
N GLU A 117 10.96 -8.07 15.29
CA GLU A 117 12.01 -8.91 14.70
C GLU A 117 11.48 -9.74 13.52
N GLN A 118 10.34 -10.40 13.69
CA GLN A 118 9.72 -11.18 12.61
C GLN A 118 9.28 -10.30 11.45
N TRP A 119 8.68 -9.16 11.74
CA TRP A 119 8.29 -8.16 10.75
C TRP A 119 9.49 -7.67 9.93
N GLY A 120 10.58 -7.30 10.61
CA GLY A 120 11.81 -6.84 9.97
C GLY A 120 12.43 -7.92 9.08
N LYS A 121 12.48 -9.17 9.55
CA LYS A 121 12.98 -10.32 8.77
C LYS A 121 12.11 -10.57 7.53
N ALA A 122 10.79 -10.53 7.67
CA ALA A 122 9.86 -10.71 6.56
C ALA A 122 10.01 -9.60 5.51
N GLY A 123 10.17 -8.35 5.95
CA GLY A 123 10.39 -7.21 5.07
C GLY A 123 11.72 -7.26 4.33
N ALA A 124 12.83 -7.50 5.06
CA ALA A 124 14.16 -7.59 4.47
C ALA A 124 14.30 -8.79 3.51
N GLY A 125 13.63 -9.89 3.83
CA GLY A 125 13.62 -11.10 2.99
C GLY A 125 12.70 -11.02 1.76
N ARG A 126 11.84 -10.02 1.68
CA ARG A 126 10.90 -9.88 0.54
C ARG A 126 11.61 -9.22 -0.65
N PHE A 127 12.12 -10.03 -1.56
CA PHE A 127 12.75 -9.56 -2.79
C PHE A 127 11.75 -8.87 -3.73
N GLY A 128 12.19 -7.81 -4.41
CA GLY A 128 11.41 -7.17 -5.48
C GLY A 128 10.40 -6.13 -5.00
N SER A 129 10.75 -5.26 -4.06
CA SER A 129 9.91 -4.15 -3.58
C SER A 129 8.53 -4.60 -3.05
N GLY A 130 8.52 -5.72 -2.31
CA GLY A 130 7.29 -6.31 -1.78
C GLY A 130 6.79 -5.63 -0.51
N TRP A 131 5.75 -6.22 0.07
CA TRP A 131 5.05 -5.73 1.25
C TRP A 131 4.98 -6.80 2.33
N VAL A 132 5.00 -6.36 3.57
CA VAL A 132 4.71 -7.20 4.75
C VAL A 132 3.39 -6.73 5.34
N TRP A 133 2.55 -7.68 5.72
CA TRP A 133 1.23 -7.43 6.26
C TRP A 133 1.06 -8.09 7.62
N LEU A 134 0.43 -7.38 8.55
CA LEU A 134 -0.14 -7.95 9.76
C LEU A 134 -1.62 -8.21 9.49
N LEU A 135 -2.03 -9.48 9.57
CA LEU A 135 -3.40 -9.94 9.29
C LEU A 135 -4.04 -10.49 10.57
#